data_fda8cbbcd5970c92cf50fe0dfac9caea
#
_entry.id   fda8cbbcd5970c92cf50fe0dfac9caea
#
_cell.length_a   1.000
_cell.length_b   1.000
_cell.length_c   1.000
_cell.angle_alpha   90.00
_cell.angle_beta   90.00
_cell.angle_gamma   90.00
#
_symmetry.space_group_name_H-M   'P 1'
#
loop_
_entity.id
_entity.type
_entity.pdbx_description
1 polymer ?
#
loop_
_entity_poly.entity_id
_entity_poly.type
_entity_poly.pdbx_seq_one_letter_code
_entity_poly.pdbx_strand_id
1 'polypeptide(L)'
;MGHSSLQRFVIPLGLIVLLGQGCLGGSPQGARGPDGGVFKTGDRGVTWAQKRVLIEGAKGVSIGDVAMTSIVFDPQDRNAVYAGTETRGLLFSLDGGDSWYTSRGLTGRVESIAVDPKNKCVVYATQGNKVWKTMNCGRDWGQAWFDPKTDKVFRRIAVDWFNPTILYTGSSEGDIFKSTDGGTSWLLAKRADAGVTSIAVNPKDSRVVYVATQGDGVWKTMDGGNTWISIKKELQQFENARRPTQIVIDALAPDTVYLMSRYGILKSTDAGVTWTPLTLTSPPNAVDIRMFAVNPRNSKELNYVTTNTLLISSDAGATWTARKIPSTRPATALAVDPQDGNILYLGLGPVPKQ
;
A
#
# COMPACT_ATOMS: atom_id res chain seq x y z
N MET A 1 13.50 95.16 -32.61
CA MET A 1 14.75 95.20 -33.37
C MET A 1 15.71 94.26 -32.66
N GLY A 2 16.16 93.23 -33.27
CA GLY A 2 17.15 92.30 -32.68
C GLY A 2 16.85 90.84 -33.13
N HIS A 3 17.44 90.53 -34.26
CA HIS A 3 17.45 89.17 -34.74
C HIS A 3 18.34 88.26 -33.91
N SER A 4 17.91 87.12 -33.45
CA SER A 4 18.75 86.08 -32.93
C SER A 4 18.63 84.82 -33.81
N SER A 5 19.75 84.43 -34.35
CA SER A 5 20.01 83.29 -35.23
C SER A 5 19.92 81.96 -34.45
N LEU A 6 19.12 81.00 -34.93
CA LEU A 6 19.14 79.58 -34.50
C LEU A 6 20.31 78.85 -35.13
N GLN A 7 21.24 78.41 -34.37
CA GLN A 7 22.24 77.37 -34.78
C GLN A 7 21.65 75.99 -34.50
N ARG A 8 21.51 75.20 -35.59
CA ARG A 8 21.13 73.77 -35.51
C ARG A 8 22.40 72.94 -35.25
N PHE A 9 22.42 72.26 -34.10
CA PHE A 9 23.39 71.20 -33.83
C PHE A 9 22.81 69.87 -34.36
N VAL A 10 23.58 69.25 -35.26
CA VAL A 10 23.35 67.92 -35.79
C VAL A 10 24.14 66.95 -34.91
N ILE A 11 23.48 66.06 -34.21
CA ILE A 11 24.10 64.99 -33.44
C ILE A 11 24.05 63.70 -34.28
N PRO A 12 25.17 63.05 -34.53
CA PRO A 12 25.16 61.77 -35.26
C PRO A 12 24.60 60.63 -34.42
N LEU A 13 23.66 59.94 -34.99
CA LEU A 13 23.03 58.77 -34.40
C LEU A 13 24.04 57.60 -34.47
N GLY A 14 24.68 57.31 -33.33
CA GLY A 14 25.52 56.11 -33.20
C GLY A 14 24.65 54.85 -33.01
N LEU A 15 24.72 53.94 -33.99
CA LEU A 15 24.09 52.66 -33.99
C LEU A 15 24.81 51.73 -32.96
N ILE A 16 24.23 51.57 -31.77
CA ILE A 16 24.70 50.59 -30.78
C ILE A 16 24.07 49.26 -31.14
N VAL A 17 24.85 48.36 -31.75
CA VAL A 17 24.47 46.95 -31.93
C VAL A 17 24.66 46.25 -30.57
N LEU A 18 23.60 46.07 -29.83
CA LEU A 18 23.56 45.20 -28.66
C LEU A 18 23.53 43.74 -29.13
N LEU A 19 24.71 43.12 -29.14
CA LEU A 19 24.81 41.65 -29.21
C LEU A 19 24.22 41.08 -27.93
N GLY A 20 22.93 40.71 -28.01
CA GLY A 20 22.28 39.94 -26.97
C GLY A 20 22.92 38.55 -26.90
N GLN A 21 23.82 38.34 -25.95
CA GLN A 21 24.18 37.00 -25.50
C GLN A 21 22.94 36.40 -24.83
N GLY A 22 22.21 35.61 -25.59
CA GLY A 22 21.18 34.73 -25.05
C GLY A 22 21.84 33.70 -24.13
N CYS A 23 21.86 34.00 -22.82
CA CYS A 23 22.03 32.95 -21.83
C CYS A 23 20.86 32.01 -21.99
N LEU A 24 21.08 30.88 -22.64
CA LEU A 24 20.30 29.67 -22.46
C LEU A 24 20.52 29.21 -21.01
N GLY A 25 19.92 29.94 -20.07
CA GLY A 25 19.75 29.50 -18.72
C GLY A 25 18.74 28.36 -18.73
N GLY A 26 19.21 27.15 -18.99
CA GLY A 26 18.53 25.96 -18.51
C GLY A 26 18.37 26.13 -17.02
N SER A 27 17.15 26.36 -16.54
CA SER A 27 16.86 26.30 -15.11
C SER A 27 17.46 24.99 -14.61
N PRO A 28 18.37 24.99 -13.61
CA PRO A 28 18.77 23.74 -13.00
C PRO A 28 17.47 23.12 -12.52
N GLN A 29 17.11 21.94 -13.05
CA GLN A 29 16.09 21.12 -12.43
C GLN A 29 16.60 20.90 -11.01
N GLY A 30 16.10 21.70 -10.07
CA GLY A 30 16.44 21.58 -8.67
C GLY A 30 16.27 20.11 -8.32
N ALA A 31 17.30 19.50 -7.76
CA ALA A 31 17.28 18.13 -7.32
C ALA A 31 15.96 17.94 -6.56
N ARG A 32 15.02 17.20 -7.13
CA ARG A 32 13.77 16.89 -6.45
C ARG A 32 14.16 16.24 -5.15
N GLY A 33 13.72 16.81 -4.04
CA GLY A 33 13.94 16.21 -2.74
C GLY A 33 13.42 14.78 -2.72
N PRO A 34 13.76 14.01 -1.68
CA PRO A 34 13.30 12.63 -1.57
C PRO A 34 11.78 12.56 -1.71
N ASP A 35 11.30 11.75 -2.66
CA ASP A 35 9.87 11.61 -2.99
C ASP A 35 9.32 10.19 -2.71
N GLY A 36 10.07 9.37 -1.94
CA GLY A 36 9.71 8.05 -1.47
C GLY A 36 9.18 8.05 -0.04
N GLY A 37 9.27 6.90 0.62
CA GLY A 37 8.88 6.74 2.02
C GLY A 37 7.38 6.73 2.23
N VAL A 38 6.96 7.34 3.33
CA VAL A 38 5.57 7.40 3.78
C VAL A 38 5.05 8.83 3.68
N PHE A 39 3.87 8.99 3.08
CA PHE A 39 3.11 10.23 3.10
C PHE A 39 1.82 10.05 3.90
N LYS A 40 1.44 11.08 4.67
CA LYS A 40 0.23 11.13 5.47
C LYS A 40 -0.60 12.33 5.05
N THR A 41 -1.90 12.15 4.95
CA THR A 41 -2.89 13.21 4.80
C THR A 41 -3.84 13.18 5.99
N GLY A 42 -4.37 14.33 6.40
CA GLY A 42 -5.42 14.47 7.40
C GLY A 42 -6.74 14.98 6.81
N ASP A 43 -6.79 15.16 5.49
CA ASP A 43 -7.88 15.81 4.75
C ASP A 43 -8.27 15.04 3.48
N ARG A 44 -8.15 13.70 3.53
CA ARG A 44 -8.49 12.80 2.42
C ARG A 44 -7.74 13.16 1.12
N GLY A 45 -6.44 13.43 1.23
CA GLY A 45 -5.57 13.64 0.08
C GLY A 45 -5.62 15.02 -0.55
N VAL A 46 -6.21 16.02 0.09
CA VAL A 46 -6.13 17.42 -0.36
C VAL A 46 -4.70 17.93 -0.13
N THR A 47 -4.15 17.66 1.05
CA THR A 47 -2.75 17.95 1.37
C THR A 47 -2.03 16.71 1.85
N TRP A 48 -0.71 16.65 1.62
CA TRP A 48 0.14 15.53 2.00
C TRP A 48 1.39 16.00 2.71
N ALA A 49 1.74 15.36 3.82
CA ALA A 49 2.99 15.56 4.53
C ALA A 49 3.87 14.30 4.42
N GLN A 50 5.10 14.44 3.97
CA GLN A 50 6.07 13.34 3.98
C GLN A 50 6.54 13.07 5.40
N LYS A 51 6.35 11.87 5.91
CA LYS A 51 6.71 11.40 7.23
C LYS A 51 8.07 10.70 7.19
N ARG A 52 9.14 11.47 7.29
CA ARG A 52 10.50 11.04 6.97
C ARG A 52 11.49 11.01 8.13
N VAL A 53 11.09 11.43 9.32
CA VAL A 53 12.00 11.55 10.47
C VAL A 53 12.36 10.16 10.99
N LEU A 54 13.63 9.80 10.97
CA LEU A 54 14.17 8.60 11.61
C LEU A 54 14.87 9.01 12.90
N ILE A 55 14.46 8.44 14.03
CA ILE A 55 14.97 8.81 15.38
C ILE A 55 16.34 8.17 15.65
N GLU A 56 16.59 6.97 15.12
CA GLU A 56 17.83 6.24 15.35
C GLU A 56 18.77 6.37 14.15
N GLY A 57 20.04 6.69 14.43
CA GLY A 57 21.09 6.79 13.43
C GLY A 57 21.86 8.11 13.47
N ALA A 58 22.73 8.32 12.50
CA ALA A 58 23.47 9.58 12.35
C ALA A 58 22.51 10.74 12.04
N LYS A 59 22.82 11.95 12.50
CA LYS A 59 22.04 13.15 12.17
C LYS A 59 21.85 13.26 10.66
N GLY A 60 20.60 13.45 10.23
CA GLY A 60 20.23 13.59 8.82
C GLY A 60 19.80 12.30 8.10
N VAL A 61 19.79 11.17 8.76
CA VAL A 61 19.22 9.94 8.18
C VAL A 61 17.69 10.07 8.13
N SER A 62 17.13 9.71 6.99
CA SER A 62 15.71 9.90 6.68
C SER A 62 15.17 8.65 5.98
N ILE A 63 13.87 8.41 6.12
CA ILE A 63 13.17 7.38 5.33
C ILE A 63 12.55 7.93 4.04
N GLY A 64 12.80 9.20 3.71
CA GLY A 64 12.19 9.87 2.56
C GLY A 64 12.47 9.23 1.20
N ASP A 65 13.55 8.45 1.07
CA ASP A 65 13.90 7.72 -0.16
C ASP A 65 13.63 6.22 -0.08
N VAL A 66 13.20 5.73 1.06
CA VAL A 66 12.99 4.29 1.29
C VAL A 66 11.77 3.81 0.51
N ALA A 67 11.94 2.72 -0.24
CA ALA A 67 10.83 2.06 -0.91
C ALA A 67 10.06 1.19 0.09
N MET A 68 8.76 1.45 0.21
CA MET A 68 7.84 0.73 1.08
C MET A 68 7.24 -0.48 0.36
N THR A 69 6.94 -1.54 1.10
CA THR A 69 6.21 -2.72 0.62
C THR A 69 4.82 -2.82 1.23
N SER A 70 4.66 -2.34 2.46
CA SER A 70 3.40 -2.39 3.21
C SER A 70 3.36 -1.34 4.30
N ILE A 71 2.14 -0.93 4.71
CA ILE A 71 1.87 -0.11 5.90
C ILE A 71 0.68 -0.73 6.61
N VAL A 72 0.81 -0.95 7.92
CA VAL A 72 -0.24 -1.55 8.75
C VAL A 72 -0.34 -0.80 10.07
N PHE A 73 -1.56 -0.54 10.52
CA PHE A 73 -1.84 0.00 11.84
C PHE A 73 -1.98 -1.12 12.88
N ASP A 74 -1.65 -0.79 14.13
CA ASP A 74 -2.13 -1.57 15.26
C ASP A 74 -3.63 -1.28 15.44
N PRO A 75 -4.49 -2.32 15.44
CA PRO A 75 -5.93 -2.10 15.60
C PRO A 75 -6.33 -1.51 16.95
N GLN A 76 -5.49 -1.65 17.99
CA GLN A 76 -5.74 -1.17 19.33
C GLN A 76 -5.08 0.20 19.60
N ASP A 77 -4.06 0.57 18.83
CA ASP A 77 -3.33 1.83 19.02
C ASP A 77 -3.01 2.48 17.66
N ARG A 78 -3.84 3.45 17.25
CA ARG A 78 -3.67 4.17 16.00
C ARG A 78 -2.31 4.88 15.86
N ASN A 79 -1.61 5.13 16.97
CA ASN A 79 -0.29 5.74 16.95
C ASN A 79 0.80 4.73 16.60
N ALA A 80 0.54 3.44 16.79
CA ALA A 80 1.46 2.38 16.40
C ALA A 80 1.25 2.01 14.92
N VAL A 81 2.23 2.35 14.09
CA VAL A 81 2.24 2.10 12.65
C VAL A 81 3.49 1.31 12.29
N TYR A 82 3.31 0.26 11.50
CA TYR A 82 4.39 -0.60 11.02
C TYR A 82 4.51 -0.50 9.50
N ALA A 83 5.73 -0.32 9.00
CA ALA A 83 6.01 -0.21 7.58
C ALA A 83 7.10 -1.21 7.15
N GLY A 84 6.76 -2.09 6.23
CA GLY A 84 7.72 -2.96 5.54
C GLY A 84 8.46 -2.19 4.46
N THR A 85 9.71 -2.53 4.24
CA THR A 85 10.55 -1.88 3.22
C THR A 85 11.21 -2.89 2.28
N GLU A 86 11.67 -2.40 1.13
CA GLU A 86 12.41 -3.21 0.16
C GLU A 86 13.80 -3.63 0.66
N THR A 87 14.45 -2.78 1.46
CA THR A 87 15.88 -2.97 1.77
C THR A 87 16.26 -2.76 3.23
N ARG A 88 15.45 -2.03 4.01
CA ARG A 88 15.79 -1.63 5.38
C ARG A 88 15.05 -2.43 6.46
N GLY A 89 14.45 -3.57 6.10
CA GLY A 89 13.68 -4.37 7.04
C GLY A 89 12.34 -3.70 7.37
N LEU A 90 11.98 -3.71 8.64
CA LEU A 90 10.75 -3.11 9.14
C LEU A 90 11.06 -1.82 9.90
N LEU A 91 10.25 -0.81 9.63
CA LEU A 91 10.19 0.44 10.39
C LEU A 91 8.92 0.45 11.24
N PHE A 92 9.00 1.04 12.43
CA PHE A 92 7.82 1.24 13.27
C PHE A 92 7.77 2.67 13.80
N SER A 93 6.56 3.15 14.03
CA SER A 93 6.24 4.44 14.62
C SER A 93 5.31 4.22 15.81
N LEU A 94 5.43 5.05 16.84
CA LEU A 94 4.56 5.05 18.02
C LEU A 94 3.87 6.42 18.22
N ASP A 95 3.96 7.30 17.22
CA ASP A 95 3.40 8.65 17.21
C ASP A 95 2.56 8.94 15.96
N GLY A 96 1.98 7.88 15.36
CA GLY A 96 1.15 8.01 14.17
C GLY A 96 1.95 8.38 12.91
N GLY A 97 3.18 7.89 12.82
CA GLY A 97 4.05 8.08 11.66
C GLY A 97 4.82 9.41 11.64
N ASP A 98 4.74 10.23 12.68
CA ASP A 98 5.49 11.50 12.73
C ASP A 98 7.00 11.24 12.83
N SER A 99 7.38 10.19 13.55
CA SER A 99 8.75 9.68 13.59
C SER A 99 8.79 8.16 13.48
N TRP A 100 9.93 7.64 13.02
CA TRP A 100 10.15 6.23 12.74
C TRP A 100 11.38 5.71 13.45
N TYR A 101 11.34 4.42 13.78
CA TYR A 101 12.43 3.65 14.35
C TYR A 101 12.75 2.47 13.45
N THR A 102 14.00 2.03 13.43
CA THR A 102 14.40 0.80 12.74
C THR A 102 14.27 -0.39 13.69
N SER A 103 13.63 -1.45 13.24
CA SER A 103 13.55 -2.72 13.97
C SER A 103 14.91 -3.40 14.05
N ARG A 104 15.18 -4.10 15.16
CA ARG A 104 16.36 -4.96 15.30
C ARG A 104 16.05 -6.39 14.88
N GLY A 105 17.00 -7.04 14.20
CA GLY A 105 16.90 -8.43 13.80
C GLY A 105 16.16 -8.70 12.49
N LEU A 106 15.48 -7.71 11.92
CA LEU A 106 14.75 -7.85 10.65
C LEU A 106 15.28 -6.84 9.63
N THR A 107 16.16 -7.29 8.73
CA THR A 107 16.84 -6.50 7.71
C THR A 107 16.51 -7.00 6.31
N GLY A 108 16.61 -6.14 5.29
CA GLY A 108 16.29 -6.49 3.90
C GLY A 108 14.80 -6.32 3.60
N ARG A 109 14.29 -7.06 2.59
CA ARG A 109 12.90 -6.93 2.12
C ARG A 109 11.92 -7.59 3.08
N VAL A 110 10.94 -6.84 3.55
CA VAL A 110 9.76 -7.36 4.26
C VAL A 110 8.59 -7.46 3.29
N GLU A 111 8.01 -8.65 3.13
CA GLU A 111 6.95 -8.87 2.15
C GLU A 111 5.56 -8.47 2.67
N SER A 112 5.26 -8.80 3.92
CA SER A 112 3.95 -8.57 4.54
C SER A 112 4.06 -8.46 6.05
N ILE A 113 3.11 -7.74 6.65
CA ILE A 113 3.00 -7.51 8.09
C ILE A 113 1.57 -7.81 8.52
N ALA A 114 1.41 -8.43 9.69
CA ALA A 114 0.12 -8.62 10.35
C ALA A 114 0.27 -8.34 11.85
N VAL A 115 -0.68 -7.58 12.42
CA VAL A 115 -0.70 -7.22 13.83
C VAL A 115 -1.75 -8.04 14.55
N ASP A 116 -1.42 -8.51 15.75
CA ASP A 116 -2.36 -9.20 16.61
C ASP A 116 -3.47 -8.22 17.06
N PRO A 117 -4.74 -8.48 16.73
CA PRO A 117 -5.83 -7.56 17.05
C PRO A 117 -6.18 -7.47 18.53
N LYS A 118 -5.65 -8.34 19.37
CA LYS A 118 -5.93 -8.40 20.82
C LYS A 118 -4.73 -8.05 21.71
N ASN A 119 -3.53 -8.07 21.13
CA ASN A 119 -2.31 -7.75 21.85
C ASN A 119 -1.46 -6.79 21.02
N LYS A 120 -1.61 -5.50 21.34
CA LYS A 120 -0.74 -4.47 20.75
C LYS A 120 0.71 -4.84 21.02
N CYS A 121 1.64 -4.75 20.21
CA CYS A 121 3.02 -5.17 20.36
C CYS A 121 3.33 -6.59 19.89
N VAL A 122 2.33 -7.43 19.64
CA VAL A 122 2.56 -8.69 18.94
C VAL A 122 2.32 -8.47 17.46
N VAL A 123 3.40 -8.56 16.69
CA VAL A 123 3.38 -8.33 15.24
C VAL A 123 4.13 -9.46 14.54
N TYR A 124 3.61 -9.86 13.41
CA TYR A 124 4.20 -10.86 12.53
C TYR A 124 4.64 -10.21 11.22
N ALA A 125 5.74 -10.70 10.66
CA ALA A 125 6.22 -10.28 9.34
C ALA A 125 6.72 -11.48 8.54
N THR A 126 6.64 -11.38 7.21
CA THR A 126 7.25 -12.36 6.32
C THR A 126 8.45 -11.78 5.59
N GLN A 127 9.50 -12.58 5.47
CA GLN A 127 10.72 -12.23 4.76
C GLN A 127 11.32 -13.51 4.13
N GLY A 128 11.39 -13.55 2.81
CA GLY A 128 11.81 -14.77 2.10
C GLY A 128 10.96 -15.95 2.53
N ASN A 129 11.62 -17.08 2.90
CA ASN A 129 10.96 -18.29 3.37
C ASN A 129 10.70 -18.32 4.89
N LYS A 130 10.68 -17.16 5.56
CA LYS A 130 10.61 -17.05 7.02
C LYS A 130 9.40 -16.27 7.48
N VAL A 131 8.88 -16.66 8.64
CA VAL A 131 7.93 -15.88 9.46
C VAL A 131 8.69 -15.37 10.68
N TRP A 132 8.58 -14.08 10.91
CA TRP A 132 9.17 -13.36 12.03
C TRP A 132 8.07 -12.90 12.99
N LYS A 133 8.42 -12.80 14.27
CA LYS A 133 7.52 -12.33 15.33
C LYS A 133 8.24 -11.37 16.25
N THR A 134 7.54 -10.32 16.67
CA THR A 134 7.91 -9.45 17.79
C THR A 134 6.86 -9.52 18.87
N MET A 135 7.25 -9.26 20.12
CA MET A 135 6.37 -9.16 21.29
C MET A 135 6.59 -7.83 22.04
N ASN A 136 7.31 -6.89 21.42
CA ASN A 136 7.68 -5.61 22.03
C ASN A 136 7.50 -4.43 21.07
N CYS A 137 6.39 -4.42 20.33
CA CYS A 137 6.00 -3.35 19.41
C CYS A 137 7.01 -3.10 18.28
N GLY A 138 7.65 -4.14 17.76
CA GLY A 138 8.55 -4.02 16.61
C GLY A 138 10.00 -3.67 16.92
N ARG A 139 10.38 -3.56 18.20
CA ARG A 139 11.75 -3.21 18.58
C ARG A 139 12.73 -4.34 18.24
N ASP A 140 12.41 -5.55 18.68
CA ASP A 140 13.23 -6.73 18.44
C ASP A 140 12.39 -7.83 17.79
N TRP A 141 12.99 -8.56 16.85
CA TRP A 141 12.35 -9.62 16.09
C TRP A 141 13.09 -10.93 16.23
N GLY A 142 12.31 -12.00 16.50
CA GLY A 142 12.77 -13.36 16.46
C GLY A 142 12.18 -14.12 15.28
N GLN A 143 12.95 -15.06 14.70
CA GLN A 143 12.42 -15.99 13.71
C GLN A 143 11.45 -16.96 14.41
N ALA A 144 10.16 -16.91 14.04
CA ALA A 144 9.13 -17.79 14.59
C ALA A 144 9.10 -19.13 13.84
N TRP A 145 9.23 -19.08 12.49
CA TRP A 145 9.18 -20.27 11.65
C TRP A 145 9.88 -20.04 10.30
N PHE A 146 10.24 -21.13 9.61
CA PHE A 146 10.76 -21.09 8.25
C PHE A 146 10.36 -22.35 7.46
N ASP A 147 10.21 -22.22 6.14
CA ASP A 147 10.08 -23.36 5.23
C ASP A 147 11.49 -23.83 4.82
N PRO A 148 11.77 -25.15 4.79
CA PRO A 148 13.07 -25.66 4.35
C PRO A 148 13.47 -25.28 2.91
N LYS A 149 12.50 -24.99 2.04
CA LYS A 149 12.78 -24.51 0.68
C LYS A 149 13.20 -23.04 0.72
N THR A 150 14.45 -22.77 0.45
CA THR A 150 15.06 -21.43 0.56
C THR A 150 14.67 -20.47 -0.57
N ASP A 151 14.20 -20.97 -1.70
CA ASP A 151 13.70 -20.22 -2.86
C ASP A 151 12.24 -19.82 -2.74
N LYS A 152 11.50 -20.39 -1.77
CA LYS A 152 10.14 -20.01 -1.48
C LYS A 152 10.07 -18.64 -0.81
N VAL A 153 9.12 -17.81 -1.23
CA VAL A 153 8.87 -16.49 -0.62
C VAL A 153 7.46 -16.44 -0.05
N PHE A 154 7.34 -16.20 1.24
CA PHE A 154 6.05 -15.92 1.88
C PHE A 154 5.62 -14.49 1.60
N ARG A 155 4.64 -14.35 0.70
CA ARG A 155 4.20 -13.05 0.21
C ARG A 155 3.18 -12.35 1.09
N ARG A 156 2.39 -13.12 1.84
CA ARG A 156 1.29 -12.57 2.67
C ARG A 156 1.19 -13.34 3.98
N ILE A 157 0.85 -12.61 5.02
CA ILE A 157 0.49 -13.15 6.32
C ILE A 157 -0.75 -12.44 6.84
N ALA A 158 -1.64 -13.17 7.49
CA ALA A 158 -2.85 -12.66 8.12
C ALA A 158 -3.05 -13.31 9.48
N VAL A 159 -3.55 -12.55 10.46
CA VAL A 159 -3.91 -13.00 11.80
C VAL A 159 -5.43 -13.02 11.92
N ASP A 160 -5.97 -14.02 12.58
CA ASP A 160 -7.39 -14.11 12.89
C ASP A 160 -7.79 -13.09 13.96
N TRP A 161 -8.89 -12.38 13.72
CA TRP A 161 -9.39 -11.33 14.61
C TRP A 161 -9.95 -11.86 15.93
N PHE A 162 -10.52 -13.07 15.92
CA PHE A 162 -11.13 -13.67 17.12
C PHE A 162 -10.14 -14.51 17.92
N ASN A 163 -9.29 -15.25 17.23
CA ASN A 163 -8.26 -16.07 17.84
C ASN A 163 -6.89 -15.77 17.23
N PRO A 164 -6.12 -14.83 17.80
CA PRO A 164 -4.82 -14.44 17.27
C PRO A 164 -3.75 -15.53 17.26
N THR A 165 -4.03 -16.70 17.86
CA THR A 165 -3.16 -17.87 17.70
C THR A 165 -3.31 -18.52 16.32
N ILE A 166 -4.40 -18.20 15.59
CA ILE A 166 -4.63 -18.66 14.21
C ILE A 166 -4.04 -17.65 13.23
N LEU A 167 -3.14 -18.13 12.38
CA LEU A 167 -2.53 -17.34 11.32
C LEU A 167 -2.58 -18.11 9.99
N TYR A 168 -2.56 -17.36 8.92
CA TYR A 168 -2.41 -17.87 7.56
C TYR A 168 -1.24 -17.18 6.89
N THR A 169 -0.41 -17.93 6.15
CA THR A 169 0.62 -17.37 5.26
C THR A 169 0.55 -18.01 3.89
N GLY A 170 0.85 -17.24 2.86
CA GLY A 170 0.80 -17.68 1.49
C GLY A 170 2.10 -17.43 0.74
N SER A 171 2.54 -18.43 -0.02
CA SER A 171 3.82 -18.39 -0.72
C SER A 171 3.71 -17.91 -2.17
N SER A 172 4.86 -17.60 -2.75
CA SER A 172 5.03 -17.30 -4.19
C SER A 172 4.70 -18.48 -5.10
N GLU A 173 4.69 -19.70 -4.57
CA GLU A 173 4.39 -20.94 -5.31
C GLU A 173 2.92 -21.38 -5.20
N GLY A 174 2.12 -20.71 -4.35
CA GLY A 174 0.72 -21.04 -4.13
C GLY A 174 0.43 -21.88 -2.89
N ASP A 175 1.45 -22.23 -2.09
CA ASP A 175 1.23 -22.91 -0.82
C ASP A 175 0.58 -21.96 0.19
N ILE A 176 -0.49 -22.40 0.81
CA ILE A 176 -1.21 -21.70 1.88
C ILE A 176 -1.00 -22.52 3.15
N PHE A 177 -0.33 -21.93 4.13
CA PHE A 177 -0.09 -22.55 5.42
C PHE A 177 -0.97 -21.93 6.48
N LYS A 178 -1.35 -22.73 7.48
CA LYS A 178 -2.10 -22.34 8.67
C LYS A 178 -1.29 -22.68 9.91
N SER A 179 -1.24 -21.75 10.85
CA SER A 179 -0.79 -21.98 12.24
C SER A 179 -1.99 -21.87 13.18
N THR A 180 -1.97 -22.62 14.29
CA THR A 180 -2.98 -22.56 15.38
C THR A 180 -2.36 -22.31 16.74
N ASP A 181 -1.05 -22.02 16.79
CA ASP A 181 -0.23 -21.86 17.98
C ASP A 181 0.57 -20.54 18.01
N GLY A 182 0.05 -19.51 17.35
CA GLY A 182 0.69 -18.20 17.33
C GLY A 182 1.97 -18.13 16.49
N GLY A 183 2.01 -18.94 15.42
CA GLY A 183 3.09 -18.93 14.43
C GLY A 183 4.28 -19.82 14.76
N THR A 184 4.19 -20.67 15.79
CA THR A 184 5.26 -21.57 16.20
C THR A 184 5.37 -22.78 15.26
N SER A 185 4.23 -23.36 14.86
CA SER A 185 4.16 -24.43 13.89
C SER A 185 3.15 -24.12 12.78
N TRP A 186 3.38 -24.70 11.61
CA TRP A 186 2.56 -24.45 10.42
C TRP A 186 2.30 -25.73 9.65
N LEU A 187 1.03 -25.88 9.24
CA LEU A 187 0.57 -26.98 8.40
C LEU A 187 0.14 -26.45 7.04
N LEU A 188 0.43 -27.20 5.99
CA LEU A 188 -0.07 -26.90 4.66
C LEU A 188 -1.58 -27.13 4.63
N ALA A 189 -2.35 -26.04 4.50
CA ALA A 189 -3.81 -26.07 4.43
C ALA A 189 -4.31 -26.24 3.00
N LYS A 190 -3.60 -25.67 2.00
CA LYS A 190 -3.97 -25.74 0.59
C LYS A 190 -2.77 -25.48 -0.30
N ARG A 191 -2.75 -26.11 -1.47
CA ARG A 191 -1.87 -25.74 -2.58
C ARG A 191 -2.71 -25.24 -3.73
N ALA A 192 -2.51 -24.00 -4.14
CA ALA A 192 -3.08 -23.41 -5.35
C ALA A 192 -2.07 -23.54 -6.50
N ASP A 193 -2.55 -23.38 -7.74
CA ASP A 193 -1.72 -23.50 -8.94
C ASP A 193 -0.89 -22.22 -9.25
N ALA A 194 -1.04 -21.18 -8.44
CA ALA A 194 -0.36 -19.89 -8.63
C ALA A 194 -0.09 -19.18 -7.31
N GLY A 195 0.96 -18.34 -7.29
CA GLY A 195 1.43 -17.61 -6.11
C GLY A 195 0.36 -16.75 -5.46
N VAL A 196 0.37 -16.73 -4.13
CA VAL A 196 -0.57 -15.95 -3.31
C VAL A 196 -0.28 -14.45 -3.44
N THR A 197 -1.32 -13.66 -3.68
CA THR A 197 -1.24 -12.19 -3.80
C THR A 197 -1.90 -11.47 -2.63
N SER A 198 -2.92 -12.07 -2.01
CA SER A 198 -3.62 -11.47 -0.86
C SER A 198 -4.31 -12.55 -0.03
N ILE A 199 -4.38 -12.33 1.28
CA ILE A 199 -5.15 -13.15 2.23
C ILE A 199 -6.04 -12.21 3.03
N ALA A 200 -7.33 -12.54 3.17
CA ALA A 200 -8.29 -11.80 3.98
C ALA A 200 -9.07 -12.78 4.87
N VAL A 201 -8.97 -12.58 6.17
CA VAL A 201 -9.77 -13.31 7.18
C VAL A 201 -10.99 -12.47 7.49
N ASN A 202 -12.17 -13.08 7.51
CA ASN A 202 -13.41 -12.38 7.82
C ASN A 202 -13.37 -11.87 9.28
N PRO A 203 -13.54 -10.56 9.52
CA PRO A 203 -13.41 -9.97 10.85
C PRO A 203 -14.54 -10.35 11.81
N LYS A 204 -15.61 -11.01 11.34
CA LYS A 204 -16.73 -11.47 12.17
C LYS A 204 -16.90 -12.99 12.20
N ASP A 205 -16.18 -13.73 11.35
CA ASP A 205 -16.21 -15.21 11.33
C ASP A 205 -14.85 -15.77 10.91
N SER A 206 -14.07 -16.22 11.88
CA SER A 206 -12.74 -16.82 11.71
C SER A 206 -12.70 -18.01 10.76
N ARG A 207 -13.84 -18.66 10.50
CA ARG A 207 -13.92 -19.80 9.60
C ARG A 207 -13.85 -19.38 8.14
N VAL A 208 -14.20 -18.12 7.83
CA VAL A 208 -14.23 -17.61 6.47
C VAL A 208 -12.92 -16.90 6.14
N VAL A 209 -12.17 -17.46 5.19
CA VAL A 209 -10.90 -16.89 4.71
C VAL A 209 -10.91 -16.91 3.18
N TYR A 210 -10.44 -15.83 2.60
CA TYR A 210 -10.23 -15.70 1.16
C TYR A 210 -8.74 -15.60 0.86
N VAL A 211 -8.29 -16.30 -0.16
CA VAL A 211 -6.92 -16.26 -0.66
C VAL A 211 -6.94 -15.96 -2.16
N ALA A 212 -6.44 -14.82 -2.54
CA ALA A 212 -6.27 -14.42 -3.94
C ALA A 212 -4.90 -14.90 -4.48
N THR A 213 -4.87 -15.29 -5.75
CA THR A 213 -3.68 -15.87 -6.40
C THR A 213 -3.40 -15.24 -7.77
N GLN A 214 -2.17 -15.29 -8.22
CA GLN A 214 -1.70 -14.65 -9.47
C GLN A 214 -2.06 -15.49 -10.72
N GLY A 215 -3.31 -15.92 -10.89
CA GLY A 215 -3.74 -16.64 -12.09
C GLY A 215 -4.69 -17.79 -11.84
N ASP A 216 -4.80 -18.26 -10.60
CA ASP A 216 -5.76 -19.31 -10.22
C ASP A 216 -7.03 -18.76 -9.54
N GLY A 217 -7.25 -17.43 -9.64
CA GLY A 217 -8.43 -16.76 -9.09
C GLY A 217 -8.36 -16.63 -7.58
N VAL A 218 -9.49 -16.92 -6.91
CA VAL A 218 -9.63 -16.82 -5.46
C VAL A 218 -10.06 -18.17 -4.90
N TRP A 219 -9.44 -18.57 -3.82
CA TRP A 219 -9.82 -19.70 -2.97
C TRP A 219 -10.52 -19.18 -1.72
N LYS A 220 -11.63 -19.85 -1.35
CA LYS A 220 -12.41 -19.52 -0.15
C LYS A 220 -12.55 -20.76 0.73
N THR A 221 -12.40 -20.59 2.03
CA THR A 221 -12.79 -21.57 3.04
C THR A 221 -13.94 -21.01 3.89
N MET A 222 -14.79 -21.89 4.41
CA MET A 222 -15.87 -21.59 5.37
C MET A 222 -15.78 -22.43 6.64
N ASP A 223 -14.69 -23.18 6.79
CA ASP A 223 -14.43 -24.10 7.91
C ASP A 223 -13.02 -23.92 8.50
N GLY A 224 -12.47 -22.72 8.33
CA GLY A 224 -11.17 -22.37 8.87
C GLY A 224 -9.99 -23.03 8.17
N GLY A 225 -10.15 -23.38 6.89
CA GLY A 225 -9.06 -23.93 6.07
C GLY A 225 -9.01 -25.44 6.02
N ASN A 226 -10.02 -26.18 6.53
CA ASN A 226 -10.09 -27.62 6.38
C ASN A 226 -10.50 -28.01 4.94
N THR A 227 -11.46 -27.26 4.37
CA THR A 227 -11.82 -27.41 2.96
C THR A 227 -11.76 -26.06 2.23
N TRP A 228 -11.51 -26.12 0.92
CA TRP A 228 -11.36 -24.93 0.09
C TRP A 228 -12.17 -25.07 -1.21
N ILE A 229 -12.89 -24.01 -1.55
CA ILE A 229 -13.64 -23.89 -2.81
C ILE A 229 -12.99 -22.83 -3.69
N SER A 230 -12.93 -23.06 -5.00
CA SER A 230 -12.44 -22.08 -5.97
C SER A 230 -13.61 -21.26 -6.48
N ILE A 231 -13.49 -19.94 -6.49
CA ILE A 231 -14.44 -19.00 -7.12
C ILE A 231 -13.92 -18.50 -8.48
N LYS A 232 -13.06 -19.28 -9.13
CA LYS A 232 -12.48 -18.98 -10.44
C LYS A 232 -13.54 -18.95 -11.57
N LYS A 233 -14.58 -19.80 -11.46
CA LYS A 233 -15.65 -19.89 -12.46
C LYS A 233 -16.49 -18.61 -12.47
N GLU A 234 -16.81 -18.06 -11.32
CA GLU A 234 -17.60 -16.85 -11.13
C GLU A 234 -16.89 -15.60 -11.69
N LEU A 235 -15.57 -15.66 -11.77
CA LEU A 235 -14.73 -14.58 -12.31
C LEU A 235 -14.50 -14.68 -13.83
N GLN A 236 -14.89 -15.76 -14.50
CA GLN A 236 -14.60 -15.99 -15.92
C GLN A 236 -15.21 -14.93 -16.85
N GLN A 237 -16.38 -14.39 -16.50
CA GLN A 237 -17.07 -13.37 -17.27
C GLN A 237 -16.35 -12.01 -17.28
N PHE A 238 -15.40 -11.80 -16.37
CA PHE A 238 -14.64 -10.55 -16.27
C PHE A 238 -13.21 -10.79 -16.78
N GLU A 239 -12.88 -10.22 -17.91
CA GLU A 239 -11.56 -10.36 -18.52
C GLU A 239 -10.44 -9.92 -17.55
N ASN A 240 -9.40 -10.73 -17.37
CA ASN A 240 -8.28 -10.51 -16.45
C ASN A 240 -8.62 -10.51 -14.94
N ALA A 241 -9.87 -10.76 -14.52
CA ALA A 241 -10.23 -10.80 -13.10
C ALA A 241 -9.66 -12.04 -12.37
N ARG A 242 -9.28 -13.10 -13.09
CA ARG A 242 -8.66 -14.31 -12.51
C ARG A 242 -7.21 -14.10 -12.05
N ARG A 243 -6.67 -12.91 -12.21
CA ARG A 243 -5.36 -12.48 -11.69
C ARG A 243 -5.52 -11.37 -10.66
N PRO A 244 -6.19 -11.65 -9.55
CA PRO A 244 -6.39 -10.64 -8.52
C PRO A 244 -5.06 -10.28 -7.85
N THR A 245 -4.95 -9.01 -7.51
CA THR A 245 -3.80 -8.45 -6.81
C THR A 245 -4.10 -8.20 -5.33
N GLN A 246 -5.39 -7.94 -5.01
CA GLN A 246 -5.83 -7.69 -3.65
C GLN A 246 -7.27 -8.16 -3.46
N ILE A 247 -7.58 -8.69 -2.27
CA ILE A 247 -8.93 -8.97 -1.80
C ILE A 247 -9.13 -8.21 -0.48
N VAL A 248 -10.28 -7.54 -0.34
CA VAL A 248 -10.61 -6.72 0.84
C VAL A 248 -12.01 -7.09 1.29
N ILE A 249 -12.17 -7.37 2.58
CA ILE A 249 -13.47 -7.58 3.23
C ILE A 249 -13.89 -6.27 3.90
N ASP A 250 -15.13 -5.87 3.72
CA ASP A 250 -15.70 -4.74 4.46
C ASP A 250 -15.86 -5.12 5.94
N ALA A 251 -15.19 -4.38 6.82
CA ALA A 251 -15.18 -4.70 8.25
C ALA A 251 -16.56 -4.56 8.92
N LEU A 252 -17.42 -3.67 8.41
CA LEU A 252 -18.77 -3.44 8.93
C LEU A 252 -19.80 -4.41 8.33
N ALA A 253 -19.63 -4.80 7.07
CA ALA A 253 -20.48 -5.69 6.31
C ALA A 253 -19.67 -6.83 5.66
N PRO A 254 -19.25 -7.87 6.41
CA PRO A 254 -18.28 -8.87 5.94
C PRO A 254 -18.73 -9.77 4.79
N ASP A 255 -20.01 -9.78 4.46
CA ASP A 255 -20.52 -10.39 3.22
C ASP A 255 -20.18 -9.54 1.99
N THR A 256 -19.79 -8.26 2.20
CA THR A 256 -19.27 -7.40 1.15
C THR A 256 -17.76 -7.61 1.00
N VAL A 257 -17.37 -8.10 -0.17
CA VAL A 257 -15.99 -8.41 -0.52
C VAL A 257 -15.64 -7.68 -1.82
N TYR A 258 -14.48 -7.07 -1.83
CA TYR A 258 -13.93 -6.41 -3.02
C TYR A 258 -12.73 -7.17 -3.55
N LEU A 259 -12.66 -7.33 -4.85
CA LEU A 259 -11.56 -7.99 -5.55
C LEU A 259 -10.92 -7.02 -6.54
N MET A 260 -9.68 -6.65 -6.29
CA MET A 260 -8.90 -5.82 -7.20
C MET A 260 -8.10 -6.70 -8.17
N SER A 261 -8.17 -6.37 -9.43
CA SER A 261 -7.43 -7.06 -10.50
C SER A 261 -7.13 -6.08 -11.65
N ARG A 262 -6.52 -6.56 -12.73
CA ARG A 262 -6.35 -5.75 -13.93
C ARG A 262 -7.68 -5.36 -14.59
N TYR A 263 -8.75 -6.16 -14.42
CA TYR A 263 -10.10 -5.79 -14.87
C TYR A 263 -10.54 -4.45 -14.24
N GLY A 264 -10.21 -4.24 -12.99
CA GLY A 264 -10.69 -3.16 -12.15
C GLY A 264 -10.99 -3.68 -10.75
N ILE A 265 -12.04 -3.18 -10.13
CA ILE A 265 -12.53 -3.62 -8.83
C ILE A 265 -13.89 -4.30 -9.01
N LEU A 266 -13.99 -5.55 -8.59
CA LEU A 266 -15.27 -6.27 -8.48
C LEU A 266 -15.77 -6.21 -7.04
N LYS A 267 -17.07 -6.12 -6.87
CA LYS A 267 -17.77 -6.16 -5.58
C LYS A 267 -18.70 -7.34 -5.53
N SER A 268 -18.67 -8.07 -4.43
CA SER A 268 -19.67 -9.03 -4.02
C SER A 268 -20.38 -8.51 -2.78
N THR A 269 -21.66 -8.79 -2.60
CA THR A 269 -22.44 -8.51 -1.39
C THR A 269 -23.03 -9.77 -0.75
N ASP A 270 -22.63 -10.93 -1.25
CA ASP A 270 -23.07 -12.27 -0.86
C ASP A 270 -21.89 -13.21 -0.55
N ALA A 271 -20.86 -12.65 0.07
CA ALA A 271 -19.65 -13.36 0.47
C ALA A 271 -18.93 -14.09 -0.68
N GLY A 272 -18.96 -13.50 -1.90
CA GLY A 272 -18.21 -13.98 -3.07
C GLY A 272 -18.95 -15.00 -3.92
N VAL A 273 -20.28 -15.17 -3.74
CA VAL A 273 -21.10 -16.03 -4.59
C VAL A 273 -21.35 -15.36 -5.94
N THR A 274 -21.71 -14.07 -5.93
CA THR A 274 -21.87 -13.27 -7.15
C THR A 274 -20.97 -12.04 -7.13
N TRP A 275 -20.57 -11.60 -8.32
CA TRP A 275 -19.68 -10.47 -8.49
C TRP A 275 -20.20 -9.47 -9.51
N THR A 276 -20.08 -8.19 -9.20
CA THR A 276 -20.45 -7.08 -10.08
C THR A 276 -19.29 -6.10 -10.18
N PRO A 277 -19.07 -5.46 -11.35
CA PRO A 277 -18.09 -4.39 -11.46
C PRO A 277 -18.44 -3.18 -10.59
N LEU A 278 -17.47 -2.66 -9.86
CA LEU A 278 -17.59 -1.34 -9.27
C LEU A 278 -17.40 -0.30 -10.39
N THR A 279 -18.31 0.68 -10.46
CA THR A 279 -18.20 1.77 -11.46
C THR A 279 -16.99 2.65 -11.12
N LEU A 280 -15.97 2.62 -11.97
CA LEU A 280 -14.76 3.43 -11.82
C LEU A 280 -14.76 4.60 -12.81
N THR A 281 -13.84 5.55 -12.61
CA THR A 281 -13.66 6.69 -13.54
C THR A 281 -13.05 6.30 -14.89
N SER A 282 -12.55 5.09 -15.01
CA SER A 282 -11.94 4.54 -16.23
C SER A 282 -12.61 3.20 -16.58
N PRO A 283 -12.72 2.86 -17.87
CA PRO A 283 -13.25 1.57 -18.28
C PRO A 283 -12.39 0.40 -17.76
N PRO A 284 -12.95 -0.82 -17.70
CA PRO A 284 -12.20 -2.01 -17.34
C PRO A 284 -10.92 -2.19 -18.18
N ASN A 285 -9.87 -2.69 -17.57
CA ASN A 285 -8.53 -2.92 -18.16
C ASN A 285 -7.77 -1.65 -18.62
N ALA A 286 -8.34 -0.44 -18.49
CA ALA A 286 -7.75 0.79 -19.01
C ALA A 286 -6.66 1.39 -18.13
N VAL A 287 -6.74 1.18 -16.81
CA VAL A 287 -5.79 1.75 -15.83
C VAL A 287 -5.28 0.67 -14.88
N ASP A 288 -4.03 0.87 -14.44
CA ASP A 288 -3.42 0.02 -13.44
C ASP A 288 -3.78 0.55 -12.04
N ILE A 289 -4.69 -0.15 -11.36
CA ILE A 289 -5.05 0.13 -9.97
C ILE A 289 -3.98 -0.50 -9.09
N ARG A 290 -3.33 0.32 -8.29
CA ARG A 290 -2.22 -0.09 -7.43
C ARG A 290 -2.68 -0.61 -6.09
N MET A 291 -3.57 0.16 -5.42
CA MET A 291 -4.06 -0.13 -4.08
C MET A 291 -5.53 0.22 -3.98
N PHE A 292 -6.24 -0.51 -3.12
CA PHE A 292 -7.63 -0.25 -2.76
C PHE A 292 -7.81 -0.39 -1.25
N ALA A 293 -8.61 0.49 -0.67
CA ALA A 293 -8.94 0.44 0.75
C ALA A 293 -10.38 0.90 1.00
N VAL A 294 -11.05 0.22 1.92
CA VAL A 294 -12.36 0.59 2.48
C VAL A 294 -12.13 1.26 3.83
N ASN A 295 -12.85 2.33 4.13
CA ASN A 295 -12.82 2.90 5.47
C ASN A 295 -13.44 1.89 6.47
N PRO A 296 -12.69 1.43 7.48
CA PRO A 296 -13.17 0.42 8.43
C PRO A 296 -14.34 0.88 9.30
N ARG A 297 -14.66 2.18 9.29
CA ARG A 297 -15.79 2.79 10.05
C ARG A 297 -16.94 3.27 9.18
N ASN A 298 -16.78 3.24 7.86
CA ASN A 298 -17.81 3.69 6.92
C ASN A 298 -17.70 2.95 5.59
N SER A 299 -18.51 1.93 5.37
CA SER A 299 -18.55 1.12 4.14
C SER A 299 -18.82 1.90 2.86
N LYS A 300 -19.32 3.15 2.97
CA LYS A 300 -19.53 4.01 1.81
C LYS A 300 -18.27 4.74 1.36
N GLU A 301 -17.24 4.77 2.21
CA GLU A 301 -16.00 5.46 1.89
C GLU A 301 -14.97 4.47 1.34
N LEU A 302 -14.72 4.61 0.04
CA LEU A 302 -13.80 3.78 -0.72
C LEU A 302 -12.66 4.63 -1.25
N ASN A 303 -11.47 4.06 -1.30
CA ASN A 303 -10.28 4.72 -1.80
C ASN A 303 -9.53 3.79 -2.75
N TYR A 304 -9.12 4.26 -3.93
CA TYR A 304 -8.17 3.52 -4.75
C TYR A 304 -7.11 4.43 -5.35
N VAL A 305 -5.94 3.88 -5.59
CA VAL A 305 -4.80 4.61 -6.14
C VAL A 305 -4.42 4.00 -7.48
N THR A 306 -4.27 4.86 -8.48
CA THR A 306 -3.65 4.56 -9.77
C THR A 306 -2.17 4.99 -9.75
N THR A 307 -1.53 5.14 -10.89
CA THR A 307 -0.12 5.51 -10.96
C THR A 307 0.19 6.85 -10.25
N ASN A 308 -0.69 7.85 -10.36
CA ASN A 308 -0.43 9.21 -9.86
C ASN A 308 -1.67 9.88 -9.23
N THR A 309 -2.76 9.15 -9.05
CA THR A 309 -4.03 9.70 -8.60
C THR A 309 -4.64 8.83 -7.51
N LEU A 310 -5.07 9.45 -6.44
CA LEU A 310 -5.95 8.88 -5.43
C LEU A 310 -7.39 9.23 -5.82
N LEU A 311 -8.25 8.22 -5.94
CA LEU A 311 -9.67 8.34 -6.19
C LEU A 311 -10.43 8.00 -4.91
N ILE A 312 -11.33 8.87 -4.51
CA ILE A 312 -12.09 8.81 -3.25
C ILE A 312 -13.57 8.82 -3.55
N SER A 313 -14.29 7.87 -2.99
CA SER A 313 -15.75 7.84 -2.98
C SER A 313 -16.27 8.01 -1.54
N SER A 314 -17.44 8.63 -1.40
CA SER A 314 -18.19 8.73 -0.13
C SER A 314 -19.59 8.11 -0.25
N ASP A 315 -19.90 7.48 -1.38
CA ASP A 315 -21.21 6.95 -1.76
C ASP A 315 -21.13 5.49 -2.28
N ALA A 316 -20.21 4.71 -1.70
CA ALA A 316 -19.99 3.31 -2.02
C ALA A 316 -19.59 3.05 -3.49
N GLY A 317 -18.90 4.02 -4.12
CA GLY A 317 -18.37 3.92 -5.48
C GLY A 317 -19.31 4.43 -6.57
N ALA A 318 -20.40 5.11 -6.22
CA ALA A 318 -21.30 5.73 -7.20
C ALA A 318 -20.63 6.93 -7.88
N THR A 319 -19.90 7.75 -7.10
CA THR A 319 -19.11 8.88 -7.60
C THR A 319 -17.68 8.87 -7.03
N TRP A 320 -16.75 9.51 -7.75
CA TRP A 320 -15.35 9.57 -7.38
C TRP A 320 -14.76 10.96 -7.49
N THR A 321 -14.02 11.37 -6.48
CA THR A 321 -13.21 12.59 -6.47
C THR A 321 -11.76 12.25 -6.66
N ALA A 322 -11.11 12.85 -7.66
CA ALA A 322 -9.71 12.65 -7.95
C ALA A 322 -8.81 13.62 -7.16
N ARG A 323 -7.71 13.11 -6.59
CA ARG A 323 -6.68 13.85 -5.89
C ARG A 323 -5.30 13.42 -6.42
N LYS A 324 -4.40 14.37 -6.63
CA LYS A 324 -3.02 14.07 -7.04
C LYS A 324 -2.25 13.49 -5.85
N ILE A 325 -1.54 12.39 -6.06
CA ILE A 325 -0.59 11.90 -5.06
C ILE A 325 0.72 12.71 -5.10
N PRO A 326 1.45 12.79 -3.96
CA PRO A 326 2.58 13.72 -3.81
C PRO A 326 3.89 13.25 -4.46
N SER A 327 3.87 12.15 -5.22
CA SER A 327 5.06 11.53 -5.80
C SER A 327 4.80 10.98 -7.19
N THR A 328 5.88 10.72 -7.93
CA THR A 328 5.87 9.99 -9.21
C THR A 328 6.20 8.50 -9.05
N ARG A 329 6.60 8.07 -7.83
CA ARG A 329 6.83 6.66 -7.52
C ARG A 329 5.50 5.92 -7.42
N PRO A 330 5.45 4.62 -7.77
CA PRO A 330 4.23 3.83 -7.65
C PRO A 330 3.83 3.68 -6.17
N ALA A 331 2.55 3.80 -5.89
CA ALA A 331 2.01 3.42 -4.59
C ALA A 331 2.12 1.90 -4.39
N THR A 332 2.61 1.48 -3.24
CA THR A 332 2.76 0.08 -2.83
C THR A 332 1.98 -0.26 -1.57
N ALA A 333 1.54 0.77 -0.85
CA ALA A 333 0.66 0.62 0.31
C ALA A 333 -0.32 1.80 0.38
N LEU A 334 -1.55 1.52 0.74
CA LEU A 334 -2.58 2.50 1.11
C LEU A 334 -3.26 2.00 2.38
N ALA A 335 -3.20 2.79 3.43
CA ALA A 335 -3.85 2.46 4.70
C ALA A 335 -4.75 3.61 5.14
N VAL A 336 -5.96 3.28 5.60
CA VAL A 336 -6.90 4.21 6.21
C VAL A 336 -6.75 4.09 7.72
N ASP A 337 -6.67 5.21 8.42
CA ASP A 337 -6.62 5.22 9.89
C ASP A 337 -7.86 4.52 10.45
N PRO A 338 -7.71 3.57 11.37
CA PRO A 338 -8.83 2.78 11.89
C PRO A 338 -9.83 3.57 12.71
N GLN A 339 -9.52 4.81 13.10
CA GLN A 339 -10.38 5.68 13.92
C GLN A 339 -10.85 6.94 13.19
N ASP A 340 -10.16 7.37 12.12
CA ASP A 340 -10.49 8.58 11.36
C ASP A 340 -10.27 8.38 9.86
N GLY A 341 -11.35 8.20 9.11
CA GLY A 341 -11.31 7.99 7.65
C GLY A 341 -10.75 9.16 6.83
N ASN A 342 -10.55 10.34 7.44
CA ASN A 342 -9.89 11.46 6.77
C ASN A 342 -8.37 11.27 6.72
N ILE A 343 -7.83 10.43 7.59
CA ILE A 343 -6.40 10.17 7.67
C ILE A 343 -6.04 8.96 6.80
N LEU A 344 -5.22 9.20 5.78
CA LEU A 344 -4.68 8.15 4.91
C LEU A 344 -3.16 8.16 4.95
N TYR A 345 -2.59 6.97 4.82
CA TYR A 345 -1.15 6.78 4.66
C TYR A 345 -0.88 6.13 3.30
N LEU A 346 0.10 6.68 2.61
CA LEU A 346 0.54 6.21 1.32
C LEU A 346 2.02 5.80 1.40
N GLY A 347 2.31 4.54 1.16
CA GLY A 347 3.66 4.02 1.00
C GLY A 347 4.05 4.00 -0.46
N LEU A 348 5.25 4.47 -0.76
CA LEU A 348 5.76 4.57 -2.11
C LEU A 348 6.85 3.55 -2.37
N GLY A 349 6.78 2.93 -3.51
CA GLY A 349 7.72 1.91 -3.97
C GLY A 349 9.03 2.46 -4.53
N PRO A 350 9.81 1.61 -5.18
CA PRO A 350 11.06 2.01 -5.80
C PRO A 350 10.82 2.99 -6.95
N VAL A 351 11.86 3.75 -7.29
CA VAL A 351 11.88 4.57 -8.50
C VAL A 351 11.67 3.66 -9.70
N PRO A 352 10.73 3.96 -10.62
CA PRO A 352 10.58 3.18 -11.85
C PRO A 352 11.91 3.15 -12.62
N LYS A 353 12.31 1.97 -13.08
CA LYS A 353 13.44 1.86 -14.01
C LYS A 353 13.03 2.54 -15.32
N GLN A 354 13.85 3.46 -15.78
CA GLN A 354 13.71 4.08 -17.11
C GLN A 354 14.01 3.06 -18.22
#